data_eea510bcd4d7c1d2854008c931e25816
#
_entry.id   eea510bcd4d7c1d2854008c931e25816
#
_cell.length_a   1.000
_cell.length_b   1.000
_cell.length_c   1.000
_cell.angle_alpha   90.00
_cell.angle_beta   90.00
_cell.angle_gamma   90.00
#
_symmetry.space_group_name_H-M   'P 1'
#
loop_
_entity.id
_entity.type
_entity.pdbx_description
1 polymer ?
#
loop_
_entity_poly.entity_id
_entity_poly.type
_entity_poly.pdbx_seq_one_letter_code
_entity_poly.pdbx_strand_id
1 'polypeptide(L)'
;MTTILGISAYYHDSAACLVIDGDIVAAAQEERFTRKKHDQAFPSNAIAFCLRDAGLKPDQLDFVGFYDKPLVKFERLLETYLDYAPVGLPSFLKSMPLWIKEKLWLPDLIRRNFAEMEGLKTSKEIRRHVKNYSWQLCFGDHHESHAASAFYPSPFENAAIVTIDGVGEWATCSVGLGSGHE
;
A
#
# COMPACT_ATOMS: atom_id res chain seq x y z
N MET A 1 -1.66 18.46 -14.05
CA MET A 1 -2.15 17.08 -14.05
C MET A 1 -1.37 16.34 -12.98
N THR A 2 -2.04 15.92 -11.94
CA THR A 2 -1.43 15.18 -10.82
C THR A 2 -1.83 13.70 -10.94
N THR A 3 -0.85 12.80 -10.98
CA THR A 3 -1.02 11.37 -11.19
C THR A 3 -0.62 10.61 -9.92
N ILE A 4 -1.56 9.89 -9.32
CA ILE A 4 -1.36 9.14 -8.08
C ILE A 4 -1.72 7.67 -8.31
N LEU A 5 -0.78 6.78 -8.04
CA LEU A 5 -1.05 5.35 -8.04
C LEU A 5 -1.10 4.82 -6.60
N GLY A 6 -2.29 4.49 -6.13
CA GLY A 6 -2.48 3.79 -4.85
C GLY A 6 -2.25 2.30 -5.01
N ILE A 7 -1.51 1.69 -4.08
CA ILE A 7 -1.25 0.24 -4.06
C ILE A 7 -1.54 -0.37 -2.70
N SER A 8 -2.15 -1.56 -2.72
CA SER A 8 -2.27 -2.47 -1.58
C SER A 8 -1.52 -3.75 -1.90
N ALA A 9 -0.62 -4.20 -1.01
CA ALA A 9 0.21 -5.37 -1.23
C ALA A 9 0.76 -5.97 0.08
N TYR A 10 1.27 -7.19 0.01
CA TYR A 10 2.03 -7.91 1.04
C TYR A 10 1.25 -8.32 2.29
N TYR A 11 -0.07 -8.28 2.22
CA TYR A 11 -0.93 -8.80 3.29
C TYR A 11 -2.01 -9.74 2.71
N HIS A 12 -3.08 -9.21 2.11
CA HIS A 12 -4.07 -9.96 1.34
C HIS A 12 -4.70 -9.02 0.30
N ASP A 13 -5.35 -9.59 -0.71
CA ASP A 13 -6.18 -8.86 -1.69
C ASP A 13 -5.44 -7.67 -2.33
N SER A 14 -4.23 -7.94 -2.84
CA SER A 14 -3.41 -6.92 -3.49
C SER A 14 -4.16 -6.25 -4.65
N ALA A 15 -4.02 -4.93 -4.74
CA ALA A 15 -4.76 -4.11 -5.69
C ALA A 15 -3.97 -2.87 -6.09
N ALA A 16 -4.38 -2.24 -7.18
CA ALA A 16 -3.90 -0.93 -7.60
C ALA A 16 -5.08 -0.06 -8.06
N CYS A 17 -4.96 1.24 -7.81
CA CYS A 17 -5.90 2.26 -8.24
C CYS A 17 -5.14 3.49 -8.75
N LEU A 18 -5.46 3.96 -9.94
CA LEU A 18 -4.89 5.16 -10.54
C LEU A 18 -5.88 6.32 -10.44
N VAL A 19 -5.43 7.40 -9.84
CA VAL A 19 -6.18 8.65 -9.71
C VAL A 19 -5.45 9.74 -10.49
N ILE A 20 -6.19 10.50 -11.31
CA ILE A 20 -5.66 11.64 -12.06
C ILE A 20 -6.52 12.86 -11.77
N ASP A 21 -5.90 13.91 -11.24
CA ASP A 21 -6.56 15.18 -10.88
C ASP A 21 -7.81 15.01 -9.98
N GLY A 22 -7.83 13.96 -9.14
CA GLY A 22 -8.92 13.61 -8.23
C GLY A 22 -9.89 12.56 -8.76
N ASP A 23 -9.88 12.25 -10.05
CA ASP A 23 -10.74 11.24 -10.64
C ASP A 23 -10.11 9.85 -10.63
N ILE A 24 -10.89 8.83 -10.23
CA ILE A 24 -10.49 7.42 -10.31
C ILE A 24 -10.57 6.99 -11.79
N VAL A 25 -9.41 6.85 -12.42
CA VAL A 25 -9.31 6.46 -13.84
C VAL A 25 -9.42 4.96 -14.04
N ALA A 26 -8.70 4.20 -13.20
CA ALA A 26 -8.68 2.74 -13.28
C ALA A 26 -8.39 2.14 -11.90
N ALA A 27 -9.02 1.00 -11.61
CA ALA A 27 -8.74 0.22 -10.40
C ALA A 27 -8.88 -1.28 -10.68
N ALA A 28 -8.00 -2.09 -10.10
CA ALA A 28 -8.07 -3.54 -10.26
C ALA A 28 -7.44 -4.28 -9.07
N GLN A 29 -7.97 -5.45 -8.76
CA GLN A 29 -7.34 -6.41 -7.86
C GLN A 29 -6.44 -7.36 -8.65
N GLU A 30 -5.30 -7.73 -8.06
CA GLU A 30 -4.32 -8.63 -8.67
C GLU A 30 -4.90 -10.03 -8.95
N GLU A 31 -5.77 -10.52 -8.07
CA GLU A 31 -6.44 -11.82 -8.24
C GLU A 31 -7.27 -11.94 -9.53
N ARG A 32 -7.70 -10.83 -10.14
CA ARG A 32 -8.42 -10.85 -11.42
C ARG A 32 -7.54 -11.34 -12.55
N PHE A 33 -6.25 -11.12 -12.44
CA PHE A 33 -5.24 -11.53 -13.44
C PHE A 33 -4.60 -12.86 -13.07
N THR A 34 -4.16 -13.03 -11.82
CA THR A 34 -3.46 -14.23 -11.34
C THR A 34 -4.37 -15.42 -11.09
N ARG A 35 -5.68 -15.18 -10.93
CA ARG A 35 -6.69 -16.19 -10.53
C ARG A 35 -6.39 -16.86 -9.19
N LYS A 36 -5.53 -16.26 -8.40
CA LYS A 36 -5.19 -16.70 -7.04
C LYS A 36 -5.98 -15.87 -6.05
N LYS A 37 -6.91 -16.53 -5.34
CA LYS A 37 -7.75 -15.88 -4.33
C LYS A 37 -6.88 -15.35 -3.17
N HIS A 38 -7.19 -14.13 -2.71
CA HIS A 38 -6.44 -13.43 -1.66
C HIS A 38 -4.95 -13.26 -1.99
N ASP A 39 -4.61 -13.01 -3.26
CA ASP A 39 -3.23 -12.81 -3.67
C ASP A 39 -2.61 -11.65 -2.89
N GLN A 40 -1.48 -11.93 -2.22
CA GLN A 40 -0.75 -10.97 -1.40
C GLN A 40 0.51 -10.44 -2.08
N ALA A 41 0.80 -10.90 -3.30
CA ALA A 41 1.99 -10.49 -4.03
C ALA A 41 1.92 -8.99 -4.39
N PHE A 42 3.04 -8.44 -4.87
CA PHE A 42 3.02 -7.09 -5.44
C PHE A 42 2.09 -7.06 -6.66
N PRO A 43 1.15 -6.08 -6.77
CA PRO A 43 0.08 -6.11 -7.76
C PRO A 43 0.53 -5.69 -9.16
N SER A 44 1.49 -6.40 -9.71
CA SER A 44 2.15 -6.07 -10.98
C SER A 44 1.18 -6.00 -12.16
N ASN A 45 0.23 -6.95 -12.23
CA ASN A 45 -0.73 -6.98 -13.33
C ASN A 45 -1.78 -5.88 -13.17
N ALA A 46 -2.25 -5.63 -11.93
CA ALA A 46 -3.19 -4.55 -11.65
C ALA A 46 -2.58 -3.18 -11.95
N ILE A 47 -1.32 -2.94 -11.56
CA ILE A 47 -0.58 -1.72 -11.90
C ILE A 47 -0.43 -1.58 -13.42
N ALA A 48 0.02 -2.63 -14.10
CA ALA A 48 0.16 -2.62 -15.56
C ALA A 48 -1.17 -2.35 -16.27
N PHE A 49 -2.28 -2.87 -15.75
CA PHE A 49 -3.62 -2.57 -16.24
C PHE A 49 -3.95 -1.08 -16.08
N CYS A 50 -3.82 -0.52 -14.88
CA CYS A 50 -4.15 0.87 -14.59
C CYS A 50 -3.31 1.84 -15.44
N LEU A 51 -2.01 1.62 -15.54
CA LEU A 51 -1.11 2.46 -16.33
C LEU A 51 -1.40 2.38 -17.82
N ARG A 52 -1.68 1.19 -18.35
CA ARG A 52 -2.03 0.98 -19.76
C ARG A 52 -3.34 1.65 -20.12
N ASP A 53 -4.35 1.60 -19.26
CA ASP A 53 -5.65 2.22 -19.48
C ASP A 53 -5.54 3.74 -19.62
N ALA A 54 -4.67 4.35 -18.83
CA ALA A 54 -4.37 5.78 -18.88
C ALA A 54 -3.29 6.17 -19.93
N GLY A 55 -2.66 5.21 -20.60
CA GLY A 55 -1.54 5.47 -21.51
C GLY A 55 -0.28 5.99 -20.82
N LEU A 56 -0.09 5.70 -19.54
CA LEU A 56 1.04 6.17 -18.74
C LEU A 56 2.11 5.10 -18.54
N LYS A 57 3.33 5.56 -18.26
CA LYS A 57 4.47 4.74 -17.80
C LYS A 57 4.73 4.98 -16.32
N PRO A 58 5.43 4.07 -15.62
CA PRO A 58 5.77 4.25 -14.19
C PRO A 58 6.55 5.53 -13.87
N ASP A 59 7.40 6.00 -14.76
CA ASP A 59 8.20 7.21 -14.60
C ASP A 59 7.41 8.52 -14.77
N GLN A 60 6.15 8.42 -15.22
CA GLN A 60 5.24 9.56 -15.40
C GLN A 60 4.28 9.78 -14.21
N LEU A 61 4.39 8.95 -13.17
CA LEU A 61 3.66 9.15 -11.93
C LEU A 61 4.28 10.31 -11.13
N ASP A 62 3.44 11.05 -10.41
CA ASP A 62 3.88 12.04 -9.42
C ASP A 62 3.99 11.40 -8.03
N PHE A 63 3.02 10.54 -7.68
CA PHE A 63 2.97 9.90 -6.38
C PHE A 63 2.63 8.41 -6.49
N VAL A 64 3.23 7.63 -5.59
CA VAL A 64 2.81 6.25 -5.30
C VAL A 64 2.39 6.19 -3.85
N GLY A 65 1.11 5.85 -3.60
CA GLY A 65 0.55 5.75 -2.27
C GLY A 65 0.51 4.31 -1.78
N PHE A 66 0.88 4.08 -0.52
CA PHE A 66 0.76 2.80 0.15
C PHE A 66 -0.14 2.95 1.39
N TYR A 67 -1.01 1.99 1.65
CA TYR A 67 -2.15 2.08 2.54
C TYR A 67 -1.85 2.01 4.04
N ASP A 68 -0.62 1.71 4.47
CA ASP A 68 -0.23 1.69 5.88
C ASP A 68 1.20 2.22 6.09
N LYS A 69 1.54 2.48 7.36
CA LYS A 69 2.86 2.96 7.79
C LYS A 69 3.66 1.82 8.42
N PRO A 70 4.58 1.16 7.70
CA PRO A 70 5.29 -0.02 8.18
C PRO A 70 6.06 0.21 9.48
N LEU A 71 6.64 1.39 9.68
CA LEU A 71 7.40 1.71 10.89
C LEU A 71 6.50 1.81 12.12
N VAL A 72 5.32 2.43 12.00
CA VAL A 72 4.32 2.53 13.09
C VAL A 72 3.81 1.14 13.47
N LYS A 73 3.55 0.31 12.47
CA LYS A 73 3.12 -1.08 12.69
C LYS A 73 4.21 -1.93 13.37
N PHE A 74 5.47 -1.72 13.00
CA PHE A 74 6.60 -2.38 13.63
C PHE A 74 6.77 -1.94 15.09
N GLU A 75 6.69 -0.64 15.37
CA GLU A 75 6.74 -0.06 16.71
C GLU A 75 5.67 -0.70 17.62
N ARG A 76 4.40 -0.70 17.19
CA ARG A 76 3.32 -1.35 17.92
C ARG A 76 3.61 -2.83 18.21
N LEU A 77 4.09 -3.59 17.24
CA LEU A 77 4.42 -5.00 17.45
C LEU A 77 5.51 -5.16 18.50
N LEU A 78 6.55 -4.33 18.42
CA LEU A 78 7.66 -4.37 19.37
C LEU A 78 7.19 -4.02 20.80
N GLU A 79 6.46 -2.94 20.96
CA GLU A 79 5.90 -2.53 22.27
C GLU A 79 4.99 -3.59 22.83
N THR A 80 4.06 -4.13 22.04
CA THR A 80 3.17 -5.21 22.48
C THR A 80 3.94 -6.42 22.99
N TYR A 81 5.02 -6.82 22.30
CA TYR A 81 5.83 -7.95 22.77
C TYR A 81 6.62 -7.64 24.04
N LEU A 82 7.10 -6.40 24.20
CA LEU A 82 7.82 -5.98 25.41
C LEU A 82 6.87 -5.95 26.62
N ASP A 83 5.66 -5.45 26.46
CA ASP A 83 4.66 -5.33 27.52
C ASP A 83 4.17 -6.69 28.05
N TYR A 84 4.09 -7.68 27.17
CA TYR A 84 3.60 -9.02 27.50
C TYR A 84 4.70 -10.06 27.70
N ALA A 85 5.98 -9.67 27.64
CA ALA A 85 7.09 -10.62 27.80
C ALA A 85 7.03 -11.34 29.16
N PRO A 86 7.34 -12.65 29.23
CA PRO A 86 7.82 -13.51 28.15
C PRO A 86 6.71 -14.19 27.33
N VAL A 87 5.44 -13.82 27.52
CA VAL A 87 4.31 -14.39 26.78
C VAL A 87 4.44 -14.01 25.29
N GLY A 88 4.28 -15.01 24.40
CA GLY A 88 4.39 -14.77 22.96
C GLY A 88 5.83 -14.81 22.40
N LEU A 89 6.86 -15.11 23.18
CA LEU A 89 8.25 -15.16 22.74
C LEU A 89 8.46 -16.02 21.47
N PRO A 90 7.87 -17.22 21.31
CA PRO A 90 8.03 -18.00 20.07
C PRO A 90 7.49 -17.28 18.83
N SER A 91 6.36 -16.60 18.96
CA SER A 91 5.76 -15.79 17.88
C SER A 91 6.64 -14.59 17.53
N PHE A 92 7.18 -13.91 18.54
CA PHE A 92 8.12 -12.80 18.37
C PHE A 92 9.38 -13.23 17.62
N LEU A 93 10.03 -14.30 18.06
CA LEU A 93 11.25 -14.83 17.41
C LEU A 93 11.00 -15.27 15.96
N LYS A 94 9.79 -15.70 15.63
CA LYS A 94 9.42 -16.08 14.27
C LYS A 94 9.13 -14.87 13.39
N SER A 95 8.47 -13.83 13.91
CA SER A 95 8.04 -12.66 13.14
C SER A 95 9.13 -11.60 12.97
N MET A 96 9.99 -11.36 13.97
CA MET A 96 11.03 -10.33 13.92
C MET A 96 11.99 -10.42 12.74
N PRO A 97 12.53 -11.60 12.38
CA PRO A 97 13.40 -11.70 11.21
C PRO A 97 12.72 -11.29 9.90
N LEU A 98 11.41 -11.57 9.75
CA LEU A 98 10.62 -11.18 8.59
C LEU A 98 10.46 -9.65 8.53
N TRP A 99 10.14 -9.02 9.66
CA TRP A 99 10.02 -7.58 9.74
C TRP A 99 11.32 -6.86 9.41
N ILE A 100 12.41 -7.26 10.03
CA ILE A 100 13.73 -6.64 9.84
C ILE A 100 14.24 -6.84 8.40
N LYS A 101 14.00 -8.00 7.79
CA LYS A 101 14.51 -8.30 6.44
C LYS A 101 13.67 -7.73 5.30
N GLU A 102 12.36 -7.63 5.48
CA GLU A 102 11.44 -7.32 4.38
C GLU A 102 10.60 -6.06 4.64
N LYS A 103 9.86 -6.04 5.76
CA LYS A 103 8.83 -5.01 5.96
C LYS A 103 9.40 -3.61 6.22
N LEU A 104 10.53 -3.49 6.90
CA LEU A 104 11.18 -2.20 7.13
C LEU A 104 11.80 -1.61 5.87
N TRP A 105 12.07 -2.44 4.85
CA TRP A 105 12.64 -2.02 3.57
C TRP A 105 11.57 -1.87 2.47
N LEU A 106 10.32 -1.69 2.87
CA LEU A 106 9.19 -1.58 1.95
C LEU A 106 9.37 -0.50 0.88
N PRO A 107 9.94 0.70 1.15
CA PRO A 107 10.21 1.68 0.11
C PRO A 107 11.11 1.16 -1.01
N ASP A 108 12.18 0.46 -0.65
CA ASP A 108 13.10 -0.12 -1.63
C ASP A 108 12.48 -1.32 -2.34
N LEU A 109 11.68 -2.12 -1.63
CA LEU A 109 10.97 -3.26 -2.19
C LEU A 109 9.96 -2.82 -3.24
N ILE A 110 9.18 -1.77 -2.97
CA ILE A 110 8.23 -1.21 -3.93
C ILE A 110 8.96 -0.74 -5.20
N ARG A 111 10.00 0.09 -5.07
CA ARG A 111 10.79 0.58 -6.21
C ARG A 111 11.40 -0.56 -7.03
N ARG A 112 11.90 -1.58 -6.35
CA ARG A 112 12.46 -2.77 -6.98
C ARG A 112 11.40 -3.52 -7.79
N ASN A 113 10.22 -3.74 -7.23
CA ASN A 113 9.14 -4.42 -7.93
C ASN A 113 8.66 -3.65 -9.18
N PHE A 114 8.62 -2.31 -9.13
CA PHE A 114 8.39 -1.51 -10.34
C PHE A 114 9.44 -1.77 -11.40
N ALA A 115 10.72 -1.77 -11.05
CA ALA A 115 11.80 -2.06 -11.99
C ALA A 115 11.73 -3.49 -12.56
N GLU A 116 11.35 -4.46 -11.73
CA GLU A 116 11.14 -5.85 -12.18
C GLU A 116 9.96 -5.96 -13.15
N MET A 117 8.87 -5.20 -12.95
CA MET A 117 7.75 -5.10 -13.91
C MET A 117 8.19 -4.56 -15.28
N GLU A 118 9.15 -3.66 -15.32
CA GLU A 118 9.75 -3.12 -16.55
C GLU A 118 10.76 -4.09 -17.21
N GLY A 119 10.89 -5.31 -16.68
CA GLY A 119 11.70 -6.39 -17.24
C GLY A 119 13.15 -6.43 -16.77
N LEU A 120 13.53 -5.62 -15.78
CA LEU A 120 14.88 -5.61 -15.23
C LEU A 120 15.06 -6.81 -14.28
N LYS A 121 16.17 -7.53 -14.43
CA LYS A 121 16.41 -8.80 -13.73
C LYS A 121 17.61 -8.76 -12.78
N THR A 122 18.59 -7.92 -13.06
CA THR A 122 19.81 -7.90 -12.26
C THR A 122 19.76 -6.82 -11.19
N SER A 123 20.27 -7.11 -10.00
CA SER A 123 20.33 -6.15 -8.89
C SER A 123 21.08 -4.86 -9.26
N LYS A 124 22.05 -4.93 -10.18
CA LYS A 124 22.82 -3.77 -10.63
C LYS A 124 21.97 -2.87 -11.53
N GLU A 125 21.22 -3.44 -12.47
CA GLU A 125 20.30 -2.69 -13.34
C GLU A 125 19.19 -2.06 -12.53
N ILE A 126 18.56 -2.82 -11.64
CA ILE A 126 17.50 -2.33 -10.76
C ILE A 126 17.98 -1.14 -9.92
N ARG A 127 19.11 -1.26 -9.21
CA ARG A 127 19.68 -0.16 -8.41
C ARG A 127 19.96 1.10 -9.22
N ARG A 128 20.33 0.98 -10.49
CA ARG A 128 20.56 2.10 -11.38
C ARG A 128 19.23 2.71 -11.82
N HIS A 129 18.29 1.88 -12.18
CA HIS A 129 17.00 2.28 -12.75
C HIS A 129 16.08 2.97 -11.72
N VAL A 130 15.99 2.45 -10.49
CA VAL A 130 15.13 3.02 -9.44
C VAL A 130 15.46 4.47 -9.07
N LYS A 131 16.68 4.92 -9.40
CA LYS A 131 17.09 6.33 -9.23
C LYS A 131 16.43 7.28 -10.24
N ASN A 132 15.88 6.75 -11.32
CA ASN A 132 15.21 7.54 -12.34
C ASN A 132 13.74 7.80 -12.01
N TYR A 133 13.17 7.07 -11.06
CA TYR A 133 11.81 7.34 -10.60
C TYR A 133 11.76 8.68 -9.86
N SER A 134 11.01 9.62 -10.44
CA SER A 134 10.80 10.96 -9.88
C SER A 134 9.62 11.00 -8.91
N TRP A 135 8.75 9.99 -8.91
CA TRP A 135 7.57 9.95 -8.05
C TRP A 135 7.93 9.85 -6.56
N GLN A 136 7.14 10.52 -5.76
CA GLN A 136 7.23 10.44 -4.30
C GLN A 136 6.43 9.25 -3.79
N LEU A 137 7.03 8.45 -2.89
CA LEU A 137 6.33 7.38 -2.17
C LEU A 137 5.71 7.94 -0.89
N CYS A 138 4.40 7.78 -0.77
CA CYS A 138 3.61 8.24 0.37
C CYS A 138 3.02 7.05 1.12
N PHE A 139 2.95 7.15 2.45
CA PHE A 139 2.36 6.15 3.33
C PHE A 139 1.18 6.79 4.06
N GLY A 140 -0.02 6.29 3.85
CA GLY A 140 -1.22 6.71 4.58
C GLY A 140 -1.36 5.98 5.91
N ASP A 141 -2.07 6.57 6.85
CA ASP A 141 -2.53 5.84 8.04
C ASP A 141 -3.52 4.75 7.65
N HIS A 142 -3.45 3.60 8.32
CA HIS A 142 -4.28 2.45 7.98
C HIS A 142 -5.79 2.77 8.05
N HIS A 143 -6.25 3.39 9.12
CA HIS A 143 -7.66 3.78 9.27
C HIS A 143 -8.09 4.93 8.37
N GLU A 144 -7.18 5.87 8.07
CA GLU A 144 -7.45 6.91 7.05
C GLU A 144 -7.62 6.28 5.65
N SER A 145 -6.80 5.27 5.32
CA SER A 145 -6.93 4.55 4.06
C SER A 145 -8.28 3.82 3.95
N HIS A 146 -8.76 3.20 5.05
CA HIS A 146 -10.10 2.63 5.11
C HIS A 146 -11.19 3.69 4.94
N ALA A 147 -11.10 4.78 5.67
CA ALA A 147 -12.06 5.89 5.60
C ALA A 147 -12.13 6.47 4.17
N ALA A 148 -10.99 6.77 3.58
CA ALA A 148 -10.87 7.28 2.22
C ALA A 148 -11.48 6.33 1.19
N SER A 149 -11.20 5.02 1.31
CA SER A 149 -11.71 4.00 0.39
C SER A 149 -13.24 3.86 0.41
N ALA A 150 -13.87 4.21 1.53
CA ALA A 150 -15.32 4.18 1.67
C ALA A 150 -15.97 5.52 1.30
N PHE A 151 -15.37 6.63 1.72
CA PHE A 151 -15.97 7.97 1.59
C PHE A 151 -15.86 8.54 0.17
N TYR A 152 -14.66 8.61 -0.40
CA TYR A 152 -14.47 9.26 -1.70
C TYR A 152 -15.20 8.62 -2.88
N PRO A 153 -15.37 7.29 -2.98
CA PRO A 153 -16.21 6.70 -4.02
C PRO A 153 -17.71 6.75 -3.71
N SER A 154 -18.10 7.19 -2.50
CA SER A 154 -19.50 7.26 -2.09
C SER A 154 -20.23 8.47 -2.75
N PRO A 155 -21.56 8.45 -2.81
CA PRO A 155 -22.35 9.58 -3.30
C PRO A 155 -22.55 10.68 -2.25
N PHE A 156 -21.95 10.57 -1.06
CA PHE A 156 -22.18 11.49 0.05
C PHE A 156 -21.17 12.64 0.03
N GLU A 157 -21.66 13.86 0.05
CA GLU A 157 -20.85 15.06 0.22
C GLU A 157 -20.42 15.25 1.68
N ASN A 158 -21.28 14.84 2.62
CA ASN A 158 -21.00 14.85 4.05
C ASN A 158 -21.45 13.53 4.66
N ALA A 159 -20.58 12.87 5.42
CA ALA A 159 -20.89 11.61 6.08
C ALA A 159 -20.12 11.42 7.39
N ALA A 160 -20.74 10.72 8.33
CA ALA A 160 -20.01 10.09 9.42
C ALA A 160 -19.34 8.80 8.90
N ILE A 161 -18.07 8.64 9.21
CA ILE A 161 -17.27 7.49 8.78
C ILE A 161 -16.87 6.70 10.03
N VAL A 162 -17.14 5.41 10.01
CA VAL A 162 -16.71 4.48 11.07
C VAL A 162 -15.81 3.42 10.44
N THR A 163 -14.61 3.29 10.96
CA THR A 163 -13.69 2.23 10.56
C THR A 163 -13.52 1.25 11.72
N ILE A 164 -13.68 -0.04 11.42
CA ILE A 164 -13.53 -1.14 12.39
C ILE A 164 -12.63 -2.18 11.76
N ASP A 165 -11.51 -2.47 12.41
CA ASP A 165 -10.51 -3.41 11.93
C ASP A 165 -10.08 -4.36 13.05
N GLY A 166 -9.65 -5.56 12.68
CA GLY A 166 -9.12 -6.53 13.65
C GLY A 166 -7.81 -6.08 14.26
N VAL A 167 -6.88 -5.61 13.42
CA VAL A 167 -5.56 -5.12 13.82
C VAL A 167 -5.02 -4.15 12.78
N GLY A 168 -5.23 -2.87 13.00
CA GLY A 168 -4.61 -1.79 12.21
C GLY A 168 -3.16 -1.49 12.64
N GLU A 169 -2.78 -0.23 12.62
CA GLU A 169 -1.51 0.23 13.20
C GLU A 169 -1.60 0.22 14.74
N TRP A 170 -2.46 1.06 15.30
CA TRP A 170 -2.76 1.10 16.75
C TRP A 170 -4.25 1.00 17.01
N ALA A 171 -5.04 1.80 16.30
CA ALA A 171 -6.47 1.82 16.46
C ALA A 171 -7.12 0.56 15.85
N THR A 172 -8.13 0.03 16.54
CA THR A 172 -9.02 -1.03 16.04
C THR A 172 -10.37 -0.47 15.63
N CYS A 173 -10.69 0.75 16.07
CA CYS A 173 -11.89 1.48 15.70
C CYS A 173 -11.58 2.97 15.65
N SER A 174 -12.07 3.66 14.64
CA SER A 174 -12.05 5.12 14.58
C SER A 174 -13.36 5.67 14.01
N VAL A 175 -13.66 6.91 14.39
CA VAL A 175 -14.83 7.64 13.90
C VAL A 175 -14.36 8.99 13.39
N GLY A 176 -14.83 9.37 12.23
CA GLY A 176 -14.50 10.64 11.58
C GLY A 176 -15.72 11.26 10.90
N LEU A 177 -15.54 12.46 10.42
CA LEU A 177 -16.49 13.15 9.57
C LEU A 177 -15.80 13.47 8.24
N GLY A 178 -16.42 13.09 7.13
CA GLY A 178 -15.98 13.46 5.80
C GLY A 178 -16.85 14.60 5.29
N SER A 179 -16.24 15.60 4.65
CA SER A 179 -16.94 16.74 4.05
C SER A 179 -16.24 17.17 2.76
N GLY A 180 -16.86 16.97 1.61
CA GLY A 180 -16.28 17.27 0.30
C GLY A 180 -14.98 16.48 0.06
N HIS A 181 -13.85 17.18 0.12
CA HIS A 181 -12.51 16.57 -0.06
C HIS A 181 -11.71 16.47 1.25
N GLU A 182 -12.36 16.71 2.41
CA GLU A 182 -11.76 16.68 3.75
C GLU A 182 -12.35 15.56 4.63
#